data_ac83e19bab142c474d7fff2d1adc5361
#
_entry.id   ac83e19bab142c474d7fff2d1adc5361
#
_cell.length_a   1.000
_cell.length_b   1.000
_cell.length_c   1.000
_cell.angle_alpha   90.00
_cell.angle_beta   90.00
_cell.angle_gamma   90.00
#
_symmetry.space_group_name_H-M   'P 1'
#
loop_
_entity.id
_entity.type
_entity.pdbx_description
1 polymer ?
#
loop_
_entity_poly.entity_id
_entity_poly.type
_entity_poly.pdbx_seq_one_letter_code
_entity_poly.pdbx_strand_id
1 'polypeptide(L)'
;MDKRIYREYVAILKEELQPAMGCTEPIAVAYCAALARQTLGALPETVEVLASANIIKNVKSVIVPNTNGMRGIAAAAAAGIVADNADAQLQVLAELTLEQVESVGTYLEQAAFTVGRSDKDYVFDIQVRVTAGTDSAFVEIAGFHTNVIRVEKNGVVLQHKDYEESAGQHKTDRSLLTVENIIAFANEVEIADVQEILQRQIDLNWAIAEEGLRGDYGANIGRILLQSYGTSVHNRAKAYAAAGSDARMNGCDLPVVINSGSGNQGLTASLPVIIYAKELDVTQQMLYRALAVSNLITIHLKTGIGSLSAYCGATAAGCGAAAGVTYLYGGQFREIAHTIVNAVAIDSGMICDGAKASCAAKIASAVEAGLLGLQMQMHESQFYGGDGIVVKGVENTIRNIGTRASEGMRETDRTIIRMMIQEH
;
A
#
# COMPACT_ATOMS: atom_id res chain seq x y z
N MET A 1 -22.44 -20.10 -2.73
CA MET A 1 -21.05 -19.94 -3.20
C MET A 1 -20.28 -21.26 -3.12
N ASP A 2 -19.33 -21.53 -4.03
CA ASP A 2 -18.42 -22.67 -3.94
C ASP A 2 -17.53 -22.59 -2.71
N LYS A 3 -17.39 -23.69 -1.94
CA LYS A 3 -16.62 -23.72 -0.69
C LYS A 3 -15.12 -23.46 -0.87
N ARG A 4 -14.55 -23.82 -2.02
CA ARG A 4 -13.15 -23.53 -2.36
C ARG A 4 -12.96 -22.04 -2.55
N ILE A 5 -13.82 -21.41 -3.36
CA ILE A 5 -13.78 -19.96 -3.60
C ILE A 5 -13.98 -19.19 -2.30
N TYR A 6 -14.93 -19.61 -1.44
CA TYR A 6 -15.16 -19.01 -0.13
C TYR A 6 -13.89 -19.00 0.74
N ARG A 7 -13.25 -20.18 0.90
CA ARG A 7 -12.02 -20.29 1.71
C ARG A 7 -10.89 -19.45 1.15
N GLU A 8 -10.76 -19.42 -0.16
CA GLU A 8 -9.73 -18.66 -0.83
C GLU A 8 -9.92 -17.15 -0.59
N TYR A 9 -11.15 -16.64 -0.64
CA TYR A 9 -11.43 -15.23 -0.39
C TYR A 9 -11.13 -14.80 1.05
N VAL A 10 -11.46 -15.65 2.02
CA VAL A 10 -11.05 -15.43 3.41
C VAL A 10 -9.52 -15.43 3.53
N ALA A 11 -8.83 -16.35 2.86
CA ALA A 11 -7.39 -16.43 2.86
C ALA A 11 -6.75 -15.20 2.19
N ILE A 12 -7.31 -14.71 1.07
CA ILE A 12 -6.87 -13.47 0.39
C ILE A 12 -6.99 -12.26 1.32
N LEU A 13 -8.12 -12.10 2.01
CA LEU A 13 -8.28 -11.00 2.96
C LEU A 13 -7.26 -11.11 4.10
N LYS A 14 -7.00 -12.30 4.63
CA LYS A 14 -6.00 -12.55 5.68
C LYS A 14 -4.57 -12.26 5.21
N GLU A 15 -4.25 -12.60 3.98
CA GLU A 15 -2.92 -12.35 3.40
C GLU A 15 -2.68 -10.85 3.16
N GLU A 16 -3.70 -10.14 2.69
CA GLU A 16 -3.56 -8.75 2.23
C GLU A 16 -3.73 -7.70 3.32
N LEU A 17 -4.67 -7.93 4.25
CA LEU A 17 -5.01 -6.92 5.25
C LEU A 17 -4.12 -7.07 6.49
N GLN A 18 -2.86 -6.68 6.35
CA GLN A 18 -1.87 -6.75 7.42
C GLN A 18 -1.62 -5.36 8.04
N PRO A 19 -1.34 -5.27 9.35
CA PRO A 19 -0.93 -4.02 9.96
C PRO A 19 0.50 -3.66 9.53
N ALA A 20 0.74 -2.39 9.26
CA ALA A 20 2.06 -1.83 8.95
C ALA A 20 2.18 -0.40 9.46
N MET A 21 3.37 0.01 9.85
CA MET A 21 3.69 1.38 10.26
C MET A 21 4.26 2.15 9.08
N GLY A 22 3.87 3.41 8.92
CA GLY A 22 4.40 4.32 7.93
C GLY A 22 4.38 3.78 6.50
N CYS A 23 5.37 4.16 5.69
CA CYS A 23 5.56 3.61 4.34
C CYS A 23 6.28 2.26 4.42
N THR A 24 5.74 1.26 3.75
CA THR A 24 6.22 -0.12 3.82
C THR A 24 7.62 -0.31 3.24
N GLU A 25 7.98 0.45 2.21
CA GLU A 25 9.29 0.33 1.56
C GLU A 25 10.46 0.81 2.44
N PRO A 26 10.42 1.98 3.11
CA PRO A 26 11.44 2.34 4.10
C PRO A 26 11.56 1.32 5.24
N ILE A 27 10.43 0.78 5.68
CA ILE A 27 10.42 -0.25 6.72
C ILE A 27 11.08 -1.55 6.25
N ALA A 28 10.86 -1.95 4.98
CA ALA A 28 11.55 -3.11 4.41
C ALA A 28 13.06 -2.90 4.31
N VAL A 29 13.53 -1.69 3.98
CA VAL A 29 14.95 -1.32 4.02
C VAL A 29 15.48 -1.42 5.46
N ALA A 30 14.76 -0.87 6.44
CA ALA A 30 15.13 -0.94 7.85
C ALA A 30 15.19 -2.40 8.35
N TYR A 31 14.20 -3.23 7.98
CA TYR A 31 14.16 -4.65 8.30
C TYR A 31 15.36 -5.40 7.71
N CYS A 32 15.65 -5.19 6.43
CA CYS A 32 16.81 -5.79 5.77
C CYS A 32 18.13 -5.44 6.48
N ALA A 33 18.28 -4.16 6.86
CA ALA A 33 19.45 -3.63 7.53
C ALA A 33 19.58 -4.14 8.99
N ALA A 34 18.46 -4.25 9.72
CA ALA A 34 18.44 -4.86 11.06
C ALA A 34 18.88 -6.32 11.01
N LEU A 35 18.36 -7.09 10.06
CA LEU A 35 18.75 -8.48 9.89
C LEU A 35 20.23 -8.63 9.49
N ALA A 36 20.75 -7.72 8.65
CA ALA A 36 22.17 -7.71 8.29
C ALA A 36 23.06 -7.42 9.52
N ARG A 37 22.69 -6.48 10.39
CA ARG A 37 23.37 -6.22 11.66
C ARG A 37 23.33 -7.43 12.59
N GLN A 38 22.19 -8.05 12.79
CA GLN A 38 22.08 -9.25 13.64
C GLN A 38 22.92 -10.40 13.09
N THR A 39 22.95 -10.56 11.78
CA THR A 39 23.81 -11.57 11.12
C THR A 39 25.30 -11.25 11.34
N LEU A 40 25.70 -9.98 11.24
CA LEU A 40 27.06 -9.52 11.52
C LEU A 40 27.45 -9.77 12.98
N GLY A 41 26.55 -9.44 13.92
CA GLY A 41 26.75 -9.56 15.37
C GLY A 41 27.50 -8.37 16.01
N ALA A 42 27.66 -7.28 15.26
CA ALA A 42 28.31 -6.04 15.72
C ALA A 42 27.64 -4.81 15.08
N LEU A 43 27.89 -3.62 15.61
CA LEU A 43 27.49 -2.37 14.97
C LEU A 43 28.36 -2.17 13.71
N PRO A 44 27.78 -2.03 12.51
CA PRO A 44 28.56 -1.88 11.29
C PRO A 44 29.31 -0.57 11.19
N GLU A 45 30.53 -0.62 10.64
CA GLU A 45 31.35 0.57 10.28
C GLU A 45 31.04 1.04 8.85
N THR A 46 30.69 0.10 7.95
CA THR A 46 30.28 0.41 6.58
C THR A 46 28.94 -0.25 6.26
N VAL A 47 28.12 0.45 5.51
CA VAL A 47 26.78 0.01 5.09
C VAL A 47 26.60 0.32 3.61
N GLU A 48 26.47 -0.71 2.79
CA GLU A 48 26.11 -0.58 1.38
C GLU A 48 24.67 -1.05 1.19
N VAL A 49 23.83 -0.21 0.60
CA VAL A 49 22.45 -0.55 0.26
C VAL A 49 22.28 -0.45 -1.24
N LEU A 50 21.97 -1.56 -1.89
CA LEU A 50 21.55 -1.58 -3.29
C LEU A 50 20.06 -1.89 -3.34
N ALA A 51 19.31 -1.09 -4.10
CA ALA A 51 17.87 -1.25 -4.19
C ALA A 51 17.37 -1.15 -5.64
N SER A 52 16.25 -1.80 -5.93
CA SER A 52 15.59 -1.62 -7.23
C SER A 52 15.16 -0.17 -7.41
N ALA A 53 15.05 0.26 -8.66
CA ALA A 53 14.65 1.62 -8.99
C ALA A 53 13.30 2.01 -8.38
N ASN A 54 12.36 1.06 -8.26
CA ASN A 54 11.07 1.27 -7.62
C ASN A 54 11.17 1.50 -6.11
N ILE A 55 12.06 0.79 -5.42
CA ILE A 55 12.35 1.03 -4.00
C ILE A 55 12.96 2.42 -3.82
N ILE A 56 13.95 2.79 -4.64
CA ILE A 56 14.55 4.13 -4.61
C ILE A 56 13.45 5.19 -4.79
N LYS A 57 12.59 5.05 -5.79
CA LYS A 57 11.46 5.95 -6.06
C LYS A 57 10.56 6.13 -4.85
N ASN A 58 10.23 5.05 -4.15
CA ASN A 58 9.26 5.06 -3.05
C ASN A 58 9.85 5.50 -1.71
N VAL A 59 11.18 5.42 -1.53
CA VAL A 59 11.84 5.76 -0.26
C VAL A 59 12.42 7.17 -0.25
N LYS A 60 12.84 7.71 -1.42
CA LYS A 60 13.60 8.97 -1.53
C LYS A 60 12.98 10.15 -0.77
N SER A 61 11.66 10.31 -0.82
CA SER A 61 10.98 11.52 -0.34
C SER A 61 10.09 11.31 0.89
N VAL A 62 9.91 10.07 1.33
CA VAL A 62 9.04 9.74 2.46
C VAL A 62 9.80 9.84 3.78
N ILE A 63 9.11 10.26 4.83
CA ILE A 63 9.67 10.24 6.18
C ILE A 63 9.73 8.79 6.68
N VAL A 64 10.90 8.40 7.17
CA VAL A 64 11.09 7.11 7.86
C VAL A 64 10.39 7.18 9.23
N PRO A 65 9.47 6.27 9.54
CA PRO A 65 8.74 6.31 10.80
C PRO A 65 9.67 6.31 12.01
N ASN A 66 9.27 6.99 13.08
CA ASN A 66 9.99 7.05 14.36
C ASN A 66 11.45 7.55 14.28
N THR A 67 11.79 8.37 13.26
CA THR A 67 13.16 8.90 13.10
C THR A 67 13.26 10.41 13.20
N ASN A 68 12.25 11.06 13.79
CA ASN A 68 12.22 12.52 13.94
C ASN A 68 12.34 13.29 12.61
N GLY A 69 11.70 12.76 11.55
CA GLY A 69 11.61 13.41 10.22
C GLY A 69 12.73 13.07 9.24
N MET A 70 13.59 12.11 9.54
CA MET A 70 14.65 11.68 8.60
C MET A 70 14.04 11.03 7.34
N ARG A 71 14.75 11.14 6.20
CA ARG A 71 14.27 10.69 4.90
C ARG A 71 15.33 9.89 4.15
N GLY A 72 14.88 9.03 3.26
CA GLY A 72 15.73 8.32 2.31
C GLY A 72 16.25 6.98 2.80
N ILE A 73 16.92 6.27 1.90
CA ILE A 73 17.35 4.88 2.07
C ILE A 73 18.41 4.76 3.18
N ALA A 74 19.37 5.66 3.23
CA ALA A 74 20.41 5.64 4.26
C ALA A 74 19.81 5.80 5.66
N ALA A 75 18.86 6.74 5.82
CA ALA A 75 18.17 6.94 7.09
C ALA A 75 17.34 5.71 7.50
N ALA A 76 16.66 5.07 6.55
CA ALA A 76 15.91 3.85 6.82
C ALA A 76 16.83 2.69 7.24
N ALA A 77 17.96 2.51 6.56
CA ALA A 77 18.94 1.48 6.91
C ALA A 77 19.58 1.75 8.27
N ALA A 78 19.96 2.99 8.56
CA ALA A 78 20.54 3.38 9.85
C ALA A 78 19.55 3.16 11.01
N ALA A 79 18.27 3.54 10.81
CA ALA A 79 17.23 3.30 11.81
C ALA A 79 17.04 1.81 12.09
N GLY A 80 17.02 0.95 11.07
CA GLY A 80 16.94 -0.49 11.23
C GLY A 80 18.14 -1.07 11.96
N ILE A 81 19.37 -0.61 11.63
CA ILE A 81 20.59 -1.00 12.31
C ILE A 81 20.54 -0.60 13.79
N VAL A 82 20.13 0.61 14.11
CA VAL A 82 20.03 1.08 15.49
C VAL A 82 18.92 0.37 16.27
N ALA A 83 17.77 0.10 15.65
CA ALA A 83 16.67 -0.64 16.25
C ALA A 83 17.05 -2.06 16.65
N ASP A 84 17.85 -2.75 15.82
CA ASP A 84 18.33 -4.11 16.05
C ASP A 84 17.23 -5.15 16.38
N ASN A 85 16.05 -4.97 15.81
CA ASN A 85 14.85 -5.76 16.09
C ASN A 85 14.27 -6.39 14.80
N ALA A 86 15.05 -7.22 14.11
CA ALA A 86 14.60 -7.85 12.86
C ALA A 86 13.41 -8.81 13.06
N ASP A 87 13.23 -9.39 14.24
CA ASP A 87 12.10 -10.29 14.54
C ASP A 87 10.74 -9.59 14.39
N ALA A 88 10.71 -8.27 14.60
CA ALA A 88 9.48 -7.47 14.44
C ALA A 88 9.12 -7.19 12.97
N GLN A 89 9.97 -7.58 11.99
CA GLN A 89 9.71 -7.43 10.54
C GLN A 89 9.22 -6.01 10.16
N LEU A 90 7.98 -5.87 9.66
CA LEU A 90 7.40 -4.57 9.27
C LEU A 90 7.07 -3.65 10.46
N GLN A 91 7.36 -4.06 11.67
CA GLN A 91 7.29 -3.26 12.90
C GLN A 91 8.67 -3.00 13.50
N VAL A 92 9.74 -3.23 12.76
CA VAL A 92 11.15 -3.11 13.20
C VAL A 92 11.48 -1.77 13.86
N LEU A 93 10.82 -0.69 13.48
CA LEU A 93 11.01 0.66 14.05
C LEU A 93 9.94 1.07 15.08
N ALA A 94 8.98 0.17 15.41
CA ALA A 94 7.83 0.53 16.25
C ALA A 94 8.21 0.93 17.68
N GLU A 95 9.25 0.34 18.21
CA GLU A 95 9.68 0.49 19.61
C GLU A 95 10.99 1.29 19.77
N LEU A 96 11.36 2.12 18.77
CA LEU A 96 12.53 2.99 18.90
C LEU A 96 12.37 3.93 20.08
N THR A 97 13.34 3.91 21.00
CA THR A 97 13.41 4.86 22.11
C THR A 97 13.92 6.23 21.64
N LEU A 98 13.65 7.29 22.39
CA LEU A 98 14.17 8.63 22.07
C LEU A 98 15.70 8.64 21.94
N GLU A 99 16.41 7.92 22.81
CA GLU A 99 17.86 7.77 22.75
C GLU A 99 18.32 7.08 21.45
N GLN A 100 17.62 6.04 21.03
CA GLN A 100 17.90 5.38 19.76
C GLN A 100 17.65 6.31 18.58
N VAL A 101 16.56 7.09 18.58
CA VAL A 101 16.26 8.07 17.53
C VAL A 101 17.39 9.11 17.40
N GLU A 102 17.90 9.63 18.50
CA GLU A 102 19.05 10.54 18.51
C GLU A 102 20.32 9.85 17.98
N SER A 103 20.53 8.60 18.35
CA SER A 103 21.69 7.83 17.90
C SER A 103 21.67 7.49 16.41
N VAL A 104 20.50 7.43 15.76
CA VAL A 104 20.41 7.25 14.29
C VAL A 104 21.14 8.36 13.54
N GLY A 105 20.93 9.63 13.95
CA GLY A 105 21.61 10.78 13.33
C GLY A 105 23.13 10.70 13.50
N THR A 106 23.58 10.43 14.72
CA THR A 106 25.01 10.27 15.03
C THR A 106 25.64 9.10 14.24
N TYR A 107 24.92 8.00 14.13
CA TYR A 107 25.39 6.82 13.41
C TYR A 107 25.51 7.10 11.90
N LEU A 108 24.57 7.85 11.31
CA LEU A 108 24.65 8.29 9.90
C LEU A 108 25.88 9.14 9.59
N GLU A 109 26.37 9.92 10.59
CA GLU A 109 27.58 10.73 10.44
C GLU A 109 28.88 9.93 10.63
N GLN A 110 28.84 8.89 11.44
CA GLN A 110 30.04 8.10 11.81
C GLN A 110 30.30 6.91 10.88
N ALA A 111 29.29 6.22 10.42
CA ALA A 111 29.43 5.07 9.55
C ALA A 111 29.47 5.49 8.06
N ALA A 112 30.18 4.73 7.25
CA ALA A 112 30.25 4.98 5.81
C ALA A 112 29.05 4.34 5.11
N PHE A 113 28.10 5.18 4.66
CA PHE A 113 26.93 4.74 3.89
C PHE A 113 27.14 4.91 2.40
N THR A 114 26.83 3.86 1.64
CA THR A 114 26.75 3.89 0.18
C THR A 114 25.37 3.39 -0.25
N VAL A 115 24.67 4.18 -1.06
CA VAL A 115 23.36 3.82 -1.62
C VAL A 115 23.47 3.79 -3.14
N GLY A 116 23.07 2.66 -3.73
CA GLY A 116 23.13 2.47 -5.17
C GLY A 116 21.90 1.74 -5.72
N ARG A 117 21.89 1.64 -7.05
CA ARG A 117 20.88 0.85 -7.76
C ARG A 117 21.34 -0.60 -7.87
N SER A 118 20.42 -1.53 -7.58
CA SER A 118 20.62 -2.95 -7.88
C SER A 118 20.74 -3.17 -9.39
N ASP A 119 21.62 -4.09 -9.79
CA ASP A 119 21.80 -4.54 -11.16
C ASP A 119 20.77 -5.62 -11.58
N LYS A 120 20.01 -6.14 -10.61
CA LYS A 120 18.94 -7.12 -10.87
C LYS A 120 17.72 -6.44 -11.49
N ASP A 121 17.09 -7.12 -12.44
CA ASP A 121 15.86 -6.66 -13.09
C ASP A 121 14.60 -7.07 -12.29
N TYR A 122 14.68 -6.96 -10.95
CA TYR A 122 13.55 -7.19 -10.05
C TYR A 122 12.81 -5.89 -9.78
N VAL A 123 11.48 -5.95 -9.79
CA VAL A 123 10.63 -4.80 -9.44
C VAL A 123 10.81 -4.41 -7.97
N PHE A 124 10.94 -5.41 -7.10
CA PHE A 124 11.22 -5.23 -5.68
C PHE A 124 12.51 -5.97 -5.32
N ASP A 125 13.57 -5.23 -5.00
CA ASP A 125 14.87 -5.76 -4.57
C ASP A 125 15.53 -4.79 -3.59
N ILE A 126 15.98 -5.32 -2.46
CA ILE A 126 16.73 -4.61 -1.42
C ILE A 126 17.89 -5.51 -1.00
N GLN A 127 19.10 -5.04 -1.16
CA GLN A 127 20.32 -5.71 -0.77
C GLN A 127 21.07 -4.83 0.22
N VAL A 128 21.42 -5.39 1.38
CA VAL A 128 22.20 -4.69 2.39
C VAL A 128 23.46 -5.52 2.70
N ARG A 129 24.60 -4.88 2.50
CA ARG A 129 25.92 -5.40 2.90
C ARG A 129 26.47 -4.53 4.01
N VAL A 130 26.92 -5.15 5.09
CA VAL A 130 27.50 -4.47 6.25
C VAL A 130 28.83 -5.07 6.61
N THR A 131 29.78 -4.23 7.13
CA THR A 131 31.08 -4.70 7.60
C THR A 131 31.44 -4.06 8.93
N ALA A 132 32.20 -4.80 9.77
CA ALA A 132 32.84 -4.31 10.96
C ALA A 132 34.20 -5.03 11.11
N GLY A 133 35.30 -4.26 11.04
CA GLY A 133 36.65 -4.83 10.97
C GLY A 133 36.78 -5.78 9.79
N THR A 134 37.05 -7.08 10.06
CA THR A 134 37.19 -8.14 9.03
C THR A 134 35.90 -8.89 8.77
N ASP A 135 34.90 -8.73 9.59
CA ASP A 135 33.62 -9.44 9.46
C ASP A 135 32.66 -8.71 8.51
N SER A 136 31.87 -9.50 7.79
CA SER A 136 30.86 -8.99 6.85
C SER A 136 29.57 -9.79 6.93
N ALA A 137 28.44 -9.14 6.67
CA ALA A 137 27.16 -9.79 6.44
C ALA A 137 26.45 -9.20 5.23
N PHE A 138 25.64 -10.03 4.59
CA PHE A 138 24.83 -9.66 3.45
C PHE A 138 23.42 -10.23 3.60
N VAL A 139 22.41 -9.39 3.35
CA VAL A 139 21.00 -9.78 3.34
C VAL A 139 20.33 -9.25 2.08
N GLU A 140 19.50 -10.07 1.47
CA GLU A 140 18.70 -9.71 0.30
C GLU A 140 17.23 -10.06 0.51
N ILE A 141 16.37 -9.08 0.24
CA ILE A 141 14.91 -9.21 0.21
C ILE A 141 14.44 -8.96 -1.22
N ALA A 142 13.64 -9.86 -1.81
CA ALA A 142 13.10 -9.69 -3.15
C ALA A 142 11.64 -10.08 -3.25
N GLY A 143 10.91 -9.44 -4.16
CA GLY A 143 9.52 -9.70 -4.50
C GLY A 143 8.50 -9.04 -3.60
N PHE A 144 8.65 -9.15 -2.28
CA PHE A 144 7.79 -8.49 -1.30
C PHE A 144 8.54 -8.18 0.00
N HIS A 145 7.99 -7.29 0.80
CA HIS A 145 8.65 -6.59 1.90
C HIS A 145 9.35 -7.45 2.96
N THR A 146 8.94 -8.72 3.14
CA THR A 146 9.49 -9.63 4.17
C THR A 146 10.11 -10.91 3.59
N ASN A 147 10.23 -11.01 2.26
CA ASN A 147 10.75 -12.20 1.62
C ASN A 147 12.28 -12.17 1.56
N VAL A 148 12.92 -12.59 2.62
CA VAL A 148 14.39 -12.77 2.67
C VAL A 148 14.75 -13.94 1.78
N ILE A 149 15.52 -13.70 0.72
CA ILE A 149 15.94 -14.71 -0.24
C ILE A 149 17.40 -15.13 -0.04
N ARG A 150 18.23 -14.28 0.59
CA ARG A 150 19.64 -14.60 0.82
C ARG A 150 20.16 -13.96 2.11
N VAL A 151 20.91 -14.73 2.89
CA VAL A 151 21.66 -14.29 4.06
C VAL A 151 23.04 -14.89 4.02
N GLU A 152 24.09 -14.06 4.19
CA GLU A 152 25.48 -14.49 4.22
C GLU A 152 26.21 -13.89 5.42
N LYS A 153 27.20 -14.61 5.94
CA LYS A 153 28.18 -14.11 6.89
C LYS A 153 29.59 -14.54 6.46
N ASN A 154 30.50 -13.57 6.33
CA ASN A 154 31.89 -13.78 5.94
C ASN A 154 32.06 -14.63 4.65
N GLY A 155 31.18 -14.39 3.66
CA GLY A 155 31.13 -15.11 2.39
C GLY A 155 30.49 -16.51 2.45
N VAL A 156 30.05 -16.95 3.64
CA VAL A 156 29.30 -18.21 3.79
C VAL A 156 27.83 -17.97 3.70
N VAL A 157 27.14 -18.64 2.78
CA VAL A 157 25.69 -18.58 2.62
C VAL A 157 25.02 -19.32 3.78
N LEU A 158 24.28 -18.63 4.60
CA LEU A 158 23.50 -19.16 5.72
C LEU A 158 22.07 -19.53 5.31
N GLN A 159 21.51 -18.74 4.39
CA GLN A 159 20.19 -18.98 3.81
C GLN A 159 20.23 -18.60 2.33
N HIS A 160 19.63 -19.44 1.50
CA HIS A 160 19.36 -19.14 0.09
C HIS A 160 18.01 -19.72 -0.31
N LYS A 161 17.24 -18.92 -1.01
CA LYS A 161 15.96 -19.29 -1.60
C LYS A 161 15.93 -18.74 -3.02
N ASP A 162 15.75 -19.64 -3.99
CA ASP A 162 15.57 -19.21 -5.38
C ASP A 162 14.34 -18.30 -5.50
N TYR A 163 14.53 -17.20 -6.20
CA TYR A 163 13.48 -16.26 -6.47
C TYR A 163 13.39 -15.98 -7.97
N GLU A 164 12.21 -16.28 -8.53
CA GLU A 164 11.84 -15.87 -9.87
C GLU A 164 10.67 -14.87 -9.72
N GLU A 165 10.75 -13.74 -10.40
CA GLU A 165 9.73 -12.67 -10.28
C GLU A 165 8.33 -13.12 -10.69
N SER A 166 8.24 -14.15 -11.55
CA SER A 166 6.99 -14.79 -11.98
C SER A 166 6.46 -15.85 -11.01
N ALA A 167 7.28 -16.32 -10.06
CA ALA A 167 6.93 -17.40 -9.13
C ALA A 167 6.25 -16.85 -7.88
N GLY A 168 4.93 -16.73 -7.92
CA GLY A 168 4.06 -16.68 -6.74
C GLY A 168 4.33 -15.58 -5.72
N GLN A 169 4.00 -14.34 -6.04
CA GLN A 169 3.96 -13.25 -5.06
C GLN A 169 2.94 -13.51 -3.93
N HIS A 170 2.00 -14.40 -4.16
CA HIS A 170 0.88 -14.69 -3.26
C HIS A 170 0.76 -16.17 -2.98
N LYS A 171 0.42 -16.52 -1.73
CA LYS A 171 0.09 -17.89 -1.32
C LYS A 171 -1.31 -18.29 -1.76
N THR A 172 -2.14 -17.30 -2.13
CA THR A 172 -3.55 -17.44 -2.49
C THR A 172 -3.78 -17.35 -3.99
N ASP A 173 -4.82 -18.03 -4.49
CA ASP A 173 -5.20 -18.07 -5.91
C ASP A 173 -6.09 -16.86 -6.27
N ARG A 174 -5.47 -15.80 -6.77
CA ARG A 174 -6.17 -14.58 -7.19
C ARG A 174 -6.91 -14.69 -8.52
N SER A 175 -6.67 -15.75 -9.29
CA SER A 175 -7.39 -15.99 -10.54
C SER A 175 -8.87 -16.27 -10.32
N LEU A 176 -9.26 -16.61 -9.09
CA LEU A 176 -10.65 -16.83 -8.69
C LEU A 176 -11.43 -15.54 -8.42
N LEU A 177 -10.75 -14.38 -8.36
CA LEU A 177 -11.40 -13.10 -8.12
C LEU A 177 -12.23 -12.68 -9.35
N THR A 178 -13.51 -12.47 -9.13
CA THR A 178 -14.42 -11.82 -10.07
C THR A 178 -15.41 -10.95 -9.31
N VAL A 179 -15.91 -9.88 -9.94
CA VAL A 179 -16.90 -8.97 -9.31
C VAL A 179 -18.13 -9.76 -8.83
N GLU A 180 -18.63 -10.68 -9.62
CA GLU A 180 -19.78 -11.53 -9.28
C GLU A 180 -19.52 -12.39 -8.04
N ASN A 181 -18.39 -13.08 -8.00
CA ASN A 181 -18.03 -13.94 -6.86
C ASN A 181 -17.73 -13.12 -5.60
N ILE A 182 -17.17 -11.91 -5.72
CA ILE A 182 -16.91 -11.00 -4.60
C ILE A 182 -18.22 -10.58 -3.94
N ILE A 183 -19.23 -10.26 -4.73
CA ILE A 183 -20.56 -9.88 -4.22
C ILE A 183 -21.24 -11.11 -3.58
N ALA A 184 -21.20 -12.27 -4.23
CA ALA A 184 -21.72 -13.50 -3.67
C ALA A 184 -21.05 -13.84 -2.33
N PHE A 185 -19.72 -13.68 -2.24
CA PHE A 185 -18.98 -13.85 -0.99
C PHE A 185 -19.46 -12.87 0.08
N ALA A 186 -19.57 -11.59 -0.21
CA ALA A 186 -20.02 -10.60 0.75
C ALA A 186 -21.44 -10.88 1.28
N ASN A 187 -22.33 -11.40 0.42
CA ASN A 187 -23.68 -11.77 0.81
C ASN A 187 -23.73 -13.00 1.74
N GLU A 188 -22.81 -13.96 1.54
CA GLU A 188 -22.85 -15.26 2.22
C GLU A 188 -21.80 -15.41 3.35
N VAL A 189 -20.80 -14.52 3.42
CA VAL A 189 -19.67 -14.67 4.37
C VAL A 189 -20.16 -14.74 5.82
N GLU A 190 -19.69 -15.74 6.54
CA GLU A 190 -19.86 -15.81 7.99
C GLU A 190 -19.00 -14.72 8.63
N ILE A 191 -19.63 -13.86 9.40
CA ILE A 191 -18.96 -12.68 9.97
C ILE A 191 -17.75 -13.06 10.83
N ALA A 192 -17.84 -14.16 11.55
CA ALA A 192 -16.75 -14.67 12.39
C ALA A 192 -15.44 -14.94 11.61
N ASP A 193 -15.52 -15.27 10.31
CA ASP A 193 -14.35 -15.57 9.49
C ASP A 193 -13.55 -14.33 9.09
N VAL A 194 -14.18 -13.14 9.11
CA VAL A 194 -13.61 -11.87 8.63
C VAL A 194 -13.62 -10.74 9.68
N GLN A 195 -14.36 -10.91 10.78
CA GLN A 195 -14.58 -9.87 11.80
C GLN A 195 -13.26 -9.33 12.36
N GLU A 196 -12.36 -10.21 12.79
CA GLU A 196 -11.10 -9.80 13.43
C GLU A 196 -10.26 -8.92 12.51
N ILE A 197 -10.14 -9.30 11.23
CA ILE A 197 -9.31 -8.61 10.25
C ILE A 197 -9.93 -7.25 9.90
N LEU A 198 -11.24 -7.24 9.64
CA LEU A 198 -11.95 -6.03 9.23
C LEU A 198 -12.14 -5.06 10.40
N GLN A 199 -12.36 -5.55 11.62
CA GLN A 199 -12.39 -4.69 12.80
C GLN A 199 -11.04 -4.01 13.03
N ARG A 200 -9.94 -4.77 12.93
CA ARG A 200 -8.58 -4.20 13.02
C ARG A 200 -8.35 -3.13 11.96
N GLN A 201 -8.83 -3.34 10.72
CA GLN A 201 -8.75 -2.33 9.66
C GLN A 201 -9.54 -1.07 10.02
N ILE A 202 -10.75 -1.23 10.56
CA ILE A 202 -11.59 -0.11 11.00
C ILE A 202 -10.84 0.70 12.08
N ASP A 203 -10.39 0.03 13.13
CA ASP A 203 -9.80 0.67 14.30
C ASP A 203 -8.51 1.44 13.95
N LEU A 204 -7.57 0.78 13.28
CA LEU A 204 -6.28 1.38 12.96
C LEU A 204 -6.39 2.49 11.91
N ASN A 205 -7.16 2.25 10.84
CA ASN A 205 -7.29 3.23 9.77
C ASN A 205 -8.11 4.44 10.21
N TRP A 206 -9.09 4.26 11.10
CA TRP A 206 -9.83 5.36 11.69
C TRP A 206 -8.93 6.21 12.60
N ALA A 207 -8.15 5.58 13.48
CA ALA A 207 -7.28 6.29 14.43
C ALA A 207 -6.28 7.22 13.73
N ILE A 208 -5.61 6.74 12.68
CA ILE A 208 -4.66 7.58 11.93
C ILE A 208 -5.35 8.67 11.10
N ALA A 209 -6.57 8.44 10.62
CA ALA A 209 -7.32 9.47 9.91
C ALA A 209 -7.74 10.61 10.85
N GLU A 210 -8.20 10.31 12.07
CA GLU A 210 -8.48 11.32 13.09
C GLU A 210 -7.22 12.08 13.49
N GLU A 211 -6.10 11.40 13.65
CA GLU A 211 -4.81 12.04 13.91
C GLU A 211 -4.41 12.98 12.76
N GLY A 212 -4.56 12.56 11.51
CA GLY A 212 -4.27 13.38 10.34
C GLY A 212 -5.17 14.62 10.22
N LEU A 213 -6.41 14.56 10.72
CA LEU A 213 -7.30 15.72 10.78
C LEU A 213 -6.92 16.68 11.93
N ARG A 214 -6.40 16.16 13.03
CA ARG A 214 -6.04 16.93 14.24
C ARG A 214 -4.65 17.53 14.14
N GLY A 215 -3.68 16.74 13.69
CA GLY A 215 -2.27 17.11 13.64
C GLY A 215 -1.92 18.00 12.44
N ASP A 216 -0.64 18.34 12.31
CA ASP A 216 -0.08 19.12 11.23
C ASP A 216 0.84 18.22 10.39
N TYR A 217 0.28 17.63 9.33
CA TYR A 217 0.96 16.63 8.52
C TYR A 217 0.98 17.00 7.04
N GLY A 218 2.17 17.15 6.49
CA GLY A 218 2.38 17.36 5.06
C GLY A 218 1.66 18.60 4.53
N ALA A 219 0.75 18.40 3.58
CA ALA A 219 -0.03 19.50 3.00
C ALA A 219 -1.42 19.67 3.63
N ASN A 220 -1.76 18.87 4.66
CA ASN A 220 -3.06 18.92 5.36
C ASN A 220 -4.28 18.83 4.44
N ILE A 221 -4.20 17.98 3.45
CA ILE A 221 -5.23 17.85 2.40
C ILE A 221 -6.59 17.51 3.02
N GLY A 222 -6.63 16.59 4.00
CA GLY A 222 -7.89 16.22 4.67
C GLY A 222 -8.56 17.42 5.33
N ARG A 223 -7.82 18.26 6.07
CA ARG A 223 -8.35 19.48 6.69
C ARG A 223 -8.80 20.51 5.65
N ILE A 224 -8.00 20.73 4.60
CA ILE A 224 -8.34 21.67 3.52
C ILE A 224 -9.65 21.26 2.85
N LEU A 225 -9.88 19.99 2.58
CA LEU A 225 -11.12 19.51 1.98
C LEU A 225 -12.34 19.83 2.83
N LEU A 226 -12.28 19.58 4.15
CA LEU A 226 -13.40 19.90 5.06
C LEU A 226 -13.64 21.41 5.19
N GLN A 227 -12.58 22.20 5.27
CA GLN A 227 -12.67 23.66 5.41
C GLN A 227 -13.20 24.33 4.13
N SER A 228 -12.76 23.83 2.96
CA SER A 228 -13.09 24.46 1.67
C SER A 228 -14.42 24.01 1.09
N TYR A 229 -14.80 22.73 1.31
CA TYR A 229 -15.97 22.11 0.66
C TYR A 229 -17.06 21.66 1.64
N GLY A 230 -16.85 21.85 2.96
CA GLY A 230 -17.80 21.49 4.00
C GLY A 230 -17.82 20.00 4.36
N THR A 231 -18.77 19.62 5.22
CA THR A 231 -18.78 18.34 5.94
C THR A 231 -19.86 17.36 5.45
N SER A 232 -20.29 17.48 4.19
CA SER A 232 -21.16 16.45 3.59
C SER A 232 -20.50 15.06 3.66
N VAL A 233 -21.28 13.99 3.64
CA VAL A 233 -20.75 12.62 3.66
C VAL A 233 -19.72 12.40 2.56
N HIS A 234 -19.99 12.93 1.36
CA HIS A 234 -19.10 12.88 0.21
C HIS A 234 -17.72 13.52 0.51
N ASN A 235 -17.72 14.72 1.10
CA ASN A 235 -16.48 15.42 1.44
C ASN A 235 -15.75 14.77 2.62
N ARG A 236 -16.48 14.29 3.64
CA ARG A 236 -15.88 13.54 4.75
C ARG A 236 -15.19 12.26 4.26
N ALA A 237 -15.80 11.52 3.34
CA ALA A 237 -15.22 10.30 2.77
C ALA A 237 -13.85 10.56 2.14
N LYS A 238 -13.73 11.62 1.33
CA LYS A 238 -12.44 12.05 0.75
C LYS A 238 -11.47 12.56 1.79
N ALA A 239 -11.94 13.38 2.70
CA ALA A 239 -11.12 14.06 3.68
C ALA A 239 -10.48 13.10 4.68
N TYR A 240 -11.22 12.11 5.20
CA TYR A 240 -10.67 11.12 6.12
C TYR A 240 -9.64 10.22 5.43
N ALA A 241 -9.90 9.77 4.20
CA ALA A 241 -8.94 9.00 3.44
C ALA A 241 -7.64 9.78 3.16
N ALA A 242 -7.77 11.06 2.78
CA ALA A 242 -6.63 11.95 2.57
C ALA A 242 -5.87 12.25 3.88
N ALA A 243 -6.58 12.51 4.98
CA ALA A 243 -5.97 12.80 6.28
C ALA A 243 -5.15 11.63 6.83
N GLY A 244 -5.65 10.40 6.70
CA GLY A 244 -4.88 9.22 7.05
C GLY A 244 -3.57 9.12 6.26
N SER A 245 -3.60 9.49 4.98
CA SER A 245 -2.40 9.56 4.14
C SER A 245 -1.50 10.75 4.49
N ASP A 246 -2.07 11.93 4.80
CA ASP A 246 -1.29 13.08 5.29
C ASP A 246 -0.44 12.66 6.49
N ALA A 247 -1.05 12.05 7.51
CA ALA A 247 -0.35 11.56 8.69
C ALA A 247 0.68 10.47 8.34
N ARG A 248 0.26 9.43 7.61
CA ARG A 248 1.12 8.29 7.27
C ARG A 248 2.36 8.67 6.47
N MET A 249 2.23 9.56 5.48
CA MET A 249 3.35 9.95 4.61
C MET A 249 4.30 10.95 5.26
N ASN A 250 3.92 11.54 6.38
CA ASN A 250 4.67 12.60 7.03
C ASN A 250 5.05 12.28 8.48
N GLY A 251 5.26 11.00 8.78
CA GLY A 251 5.96 10.56 9.99
C GLY A 251 5.07 10.26 11.21
N CYS A 252 3.76 10.08 11.03
CA CYS A 252 2.89 9.61 12.12
C CYS A 252 3.22 8.17 12.48
N ASP A 253 3.29 7.89 13.78
CA ASP A 253 3.69 6.60 14.35
C ASP A 253 2.53 5.59 14.45
N LEU A 254 1.30 6.01 14.12
CA LEU A 254 0.15 5.12 14.17
C LEU A 254 0.18 4.11 13.02
N PRO A 255 -0.10 2.83 13.31
CA PRO A 255 -0.18 1.79 12.29
C PRO A 255 -1.43 1.94 11.43
N VAL A 256 -1.37 1.37 10.22
CA VAL A 256 -2.50 1.20 9.32
C VAL A 256 -2.65 -0.26 8.93
N VAL A 257 -3.85 -0.68 8.53
CA VAL A 257 -4.03 -1.94 7.81
C VAL A 257 -3.89 -1.67 6.32
N ILE A 258 -2.91 -2.32 5.71
CA ILE A 258 -2.58 -2.20 4.28
C ILE A 258 -3.60 -2.95 3.41
N ASN A 259 -3.60 -2.64 2.12
CA ASN A 259 -4.22 -3.45 1.07
C ASN A 259 -3.27 -3.46 -0.13
N SER A 260 -3.06 -4.63 -0.73
CA SER A 260 -2.16 -4.80 -1.88
C SER A 260 -0.76 -4.20 -1.65
N GLY A 261 -0.21 -4.42 -0.45
CA GLY A 261 1.11 -3.97 -0.04
C GLY A 261 1.23 -2.47 0.27
N SER A 262 0.13 -1.70 0.30
CA SER A 262 0.16 -0.26 0.54
C SER A 262 -0.85 0.20 1.60
N GLY A 263 -0.36 0.96 2.61
CA GLY A 263 -1.23 1.58 3.61
C GLY A 263 -2.15 2.63 3.01
N ASN A 264 -1.69 3.40 2.03
CA ASN A 264 -2.53 4.36 1.31
C ASN A 264 -3.71 3.67 0.60
N GLN A 265 -3.51 2.50 0.02
CA GLN A 265 -4.61 1.71 -0.55
C GLN A 265 -5.55 1.19 0.53
N GLY A 266 -5.02 0.71 1.67
CA GLY A 266 -5.84 0.29 2.81
C GLY A 266 -6.72 1.41 3.37
N LEU A 267 -6.16 2.61 3.54
CA LEU A 267 -6.91 3.81 3.96
C LEU A 267 -8.00 4.18 2.95
N THR A 268 -7.64 4.19 1.66
CA THR A 268 -8.56 4.57 0.58
C THR A 268 -9.71 3.56 0.42
N ALA A 269 -9.43 2.28 0.54
CA ALA A 269 -10.45 1.23 0.44
C ALA A 269 -11.39 1.19 1.64
N SER A 270 -10.95 1.58 2.84
CA SER A 270 -11.74 1.41 4.06
C SER A 270 -12.47 2.68 4.50
N LEU A 271 -11.78 3.81 4.59
CA LEU A 271 -12.33 5.01 5.23
C LEU A 271 -13.59 5.57 4.56
N PRO A 272 -13.70 5.66 3.23
CA PRO A 272 -14.95 6.10 2.60
C PRO A 272 -16.12 5.18 2.94
N VAL A 273 -15.91 3.87 2.96
CA VAL A 273 -16.94 2.89 3.31
C VAL A 273 -17.38 3.05 4.77
N ILE A 274 -16.44 3.25 5.69
CA ILE A 274 -16.72 3.50 7.12
C ILE A 274 -17.52 4.79 7.30
N ILE A 275 -17.17 5.87 6.59
CA ILE A 275 -17.89 7.15 6.66
C ILE A 275 -19.33 7.01 6.17
N TYR A 276 -19.53 6.34 5.02
CA TYR A 276 -20.89 6.12 4.50
C TYR A 276 -21.69 5.15 5.38
N ALA A 277 -21.07 4.14 5.95
CA ALA A 277 -21.73 3.22 6.88
C ALA A 277 -22.24 3.95 8.13
N LYS A 278 -21.44 4.88 8.68
CA LYS A 278 -21.84 5.74 9.80
C LYS A 278 -22.98 6.70 9.40
N GLU A 279 -22.95 7.28 8.21
CA GLU A 279 -24.00 8.18 7.70
C GLU A 279 -25.33 7.47 7.50
N LEU A 280 -25.29 6.23 7.02
CA LEU A 280 -26.47 5.41 6.73
C LEU A 280 -26.97 4.63 7.96
N ASP A 281 -26.27 4.75 9.09
CA ASP A 281 -26.58 4.03 10.36
C ASP A 281 -26.78 2.52 10.15
N VAL A 282 -25.92 1.90 9.37
CA VAL A 282 -26.02 0.47 9.08
C VAL A 282 -25.45 -0.38 10.24
N THR A 283 -25.86 -1.64 10.29
CA THR A 283 -25.32 -2.59 11.28
C THR A 283 -23.83 -2.85 11.06
N GLN A 284 -23.12 -3.22 12.13
CA GLN A 284 -21.71 -3.60 12.05
C GLN A 284 -21.46 -4.75 11.06
N GLN A 285 -22.39 -5.71 10.97
CA GLN A 285 -22.30 -6.80 10.01
C GLN A 285 -22.38 -6.30 8.57
N MET A 286 -23.24 -5.32 8.29
CA MET A 286 -23.32 -4.69 6.95
C MET A 286 -22.03 -3.96 6.61
N LEU A 287 -21.42 -3.25 7.57
CA LEU A 287 -20.12 -2.61 7.38
C LEU A 287 -19.03 -3.64 7.03
N TYR A 288 -18.95 -4.78 7.73
CA TYR A 288 -17.97 -5.81 7.40
C TYR A 288 -18.19 -6.38 5.99
N ARG A 289 -19.42 -6.61 5.57
CA ARG A 289 -19.74 -7.07 4.21
C ARG A 289 -19.32 -6.05 3.15
N ALA A 290 -19.62 -4.78 3.37
CA ALA A 290 -19.24 -3.70 2.46
C ALA A 290 -17.71 -3.50 2.39
N LEU A 291 -17.00 -3.64 3.52
CA LEU A 291 -15.54 -3.63 3.55
C LEU A 291 -14.94 -4.86 2.83
N ALA A 292 -15.57 -6.02 2.93
CA ALA A 292 -15.14 -7.19 2.16
C ALA A 292 -15.26 -6.93 0.64
N VAL A 293 -16.36 -6.34 0.17
CA VAL A 293 -16.53 -5.91 -1.23
C VAL A 293 -15.42 -4.93 -1.61
N SER A 294 -15.25 -3.86 -0.84
CA SER A 294 -14.26 -2.81 -1.14
C SER A 294 -12.84 -3.37 -1.24
N ASN A 295 -12.42 -4.13 -0.24
CA ASN A 295 -11.07 -4.68 -0.19
C ASN A 295 -10.82 -5.68 -1.33
N LEU A 296 -11.75 -6.61 -1.59
CA LEU A 296 -11.59 -7.61 -2.63
C LEU A 296 -11.64 -7.02 -4.04
N ILE A 297 -12.48 -6.00 -4.30
CA ILE A 297 -12.47 -5.27 -5.58
C ILE A 297 -11.15 -4.51 -5.77
N THR A 298 -10.63 -3.89 -4.72
CA THR A 298 -9.31 -3.24 -4.74
C THR A 298 -8.21 -4.25 -5.12
N ILE A 299 -8.19 -5.41 -4.47
CA ILE A 299 -7.23 -6.49 -4.73
C ILE A 299 -7.38 -7.02 -6.15
N HIS A 300 -8.61 -7.23 -6.61
CA HIS A 300 -8.90 -7.73 -7.95
C HIS A 300 -8.35 -6.80 -9.04
N LEU A 301 -8.65 -5.51 -8.95
CA LEU A 301 -8.08 -4.49 -9.85
C LEU A 301 -6.54 -4.47 -9.78
N LYS A 302 -6.00 -4.52 -8.55
CA LYS A 302 -4.56 -4.42 -8.33
C LYS A 302 -3.79 -5.64 -8.83
N THR A 303 -4.40 -6.82 -8.83
CA THR A 303 -3.80 -8.06 -9.36
C THR A 303 -3.37 -7.91 -10.82
N GLY A 304 -4.20 -7.27 -11.67
CA GLY A 304 -3.84 -7.00 -13.06
C GLY A 304 -2.82 -5.88 -13.26
N ILE A 305 -2.72 -4.95 -12.30
CA ILE A 305 -1.81 -3.79 -12.36
C ILE A 305 -0.37 -4.20 -11.94
N GLY A 306 -0.25 -5.14 -11.01
CA GLY A 306 1.02 -5.54 -10.39
C GLY A 306 1.38 -4.74 -9.13
N SER A 307 2.42 -5.18 -8.41
CA SER A 307 2.79 -4.66 -7.09
C SER A 307 3.33 -3.22 -7.13
N LEU A 308 4.28 -2.95 -8.01
CA LEU A 308 4.88 -1.62 -8.21
C LEU A 308 4.77 -1.23 -9.68
N SER A 309 4.14 -0.08 -9.94
CA SER A 309 3.84 0.42 -11.28
C SER A 309 3.79 1.95 -11.27
N ALA A 310 3.95 2.58 -12.42
CA ALA A 310 3.61 3.98 -12.60
C ALA A 310 2.10 4.25 -12.49
N TYR A 311 1.26 3.25 -12.49
CA TYR A 311 -0.16 3.37 -12.22
C TYR A 311 -0.43 3.46 -10.72
N CYS A 312 -1.05 4.54 -10.26
CA CYS A 312 -1.31 4.76 -8.84
C CYS A 312 -2.36 3.78 -8.28
N GLY A 313 -1.97 3.02 -7.26
CA GLY A 313 -2.87 2.06 -6.61
C GLY A 313 -4.08 2.71 -5.91
N ALA A 314 -4.02 4.02 -5.62
CA ALA A 314 -5.15 4.75 -5.07
C ALA A 314 -6.38 4.68 -5.98
N THR A 315 -6.20 4.64 -7.32
CA THR A 315 -7.29 4.49 -8.30
C THR A 315 -8.06 3.19 -8.08
N ALA A 316 -7.35 2.06 -7.95
CA ALA A 316 -7.98 0.77 -7.64
C ALA A 316 -8.73 0.81 -6.31
N ALA A 317 -8.14 1.44 -5.29
CA ALA A 317 -8.72 1.52 -3.95
C ALA A 317 -9.93 2.48 -3.89
N GLY A 318 -9.91 3.61 -4.62
CA GLY A 318 -11.04 4.51 -4.76
C GLY A 318 -12.23 3.85 -5.46
N CYS A 319 -11.94 3.06 -6.49
CA CYS A 319 -12.93 2.23 -7.19
C CYS A 319 -13.51 1.16 -6.24
N GLY A 320 -12.66 0.46 -5.49
CA GLY A 320 -13.09 -0.51 -4.48
C GLY A 320 -13.96 0.11 -3.40
N ALA A 321 -13.58 1.29 -2.89
CA ALA A 321 -14.37 2.04 -1.91
C ALA A 321 -15.77 2.38 -2.45
N ALA A 322 -15.86 2.87 -3.69
CA ALA A 322 -17.14 3.17 -4.33
C ALA A 322 -18.01 1.90 -4.50
N ALA A 323 -17.41 0.76 -4.86
CA ALA A 323 -18.11 -0.52 -4.91
C ALA A 323 -18.67 -0.92 -3.53
N GLY A 324 -17.87 -0.76 -2.46
CA GLY A 324 -18.33 -0.99 -1.08
C GLY A 324 -19.47 -0.05 -0.67
N VAL A 325 -19.40 1.24 -1.03
CA VAL A 325 -20.48 2.20 -0.80
C VAL A 325 -21.73 1.84 -1.61
N THR A 326 -21.56 1.43 -2.88
CA THR A 326 -22.70 0.94 -3.69
C THR A 326 -23.41 -0.22 -2.98
N TYR A 327 -22.63 -1.16 -2.42
CA TYR A 327 -23.16 -2.28 -1.66
C TYR A 327 -23.94 -1.83 -0.42
N LEU A 328 -23.47 -0.79 0.31
CA LEU A 328 -24.21 -0.18 1.44
C LEU A 328 -25.60 0.36 1.03
N TYR A 329 -25.73 0.90 -0.18
CA TYR A 329 -27.01 1.32 -0.75
C TYR A 329 -27.87 0.17 -1.29
N GLY A 330 -27.50 -1.08 -1.06
CA GLY A 330 -28.22 -2.28 -1.51
C GLY A 330 -27.92 -2.70 -2.94
N GLY A 331 -26.94 -2.06 -3.57
CA GLY A 331 -26.50 -2.42 -4.93
C GLY A 331 -25.97 -3.86 -5.00
N GLN A 332 -26.33 -4.54 -6.08
CA GLN A 332 -25.90 -5.88 -6.41
C GLN A 332 -24.94 -5.86 -7.62
N PHE A 333 -24.77 -6.99 -8.29
CA PHE A 333 -23.79 -7.12 -9.38
C PHE A 333 -23.90 -6.01 -10.44
N ARG A 334 -25.11 -5.67 -10.91
CA ARG A 334 -25.30 -4.66 -11.95
C ARG A 334 -24.84 -3.29 -11.51
N GLU A 335 -25.31 -2.84 -10.36
CA GLU A 335 -25.03 -1.51 -9.82
C GLU A 335 -23.53 -1.36 -9.48
N ILE A 336 -22.94 -2.38 -8.87
CA ILE A 336 -21.52 -2.40 -8.52
C ILE A 336 -20.66 -2.46 -9.78
N ALA A 337 -21.01 -3.28 -10.78
CA ALA A 337 -20.29 -3.35 -12.05
C ALA A 337 -20.30 -2.01 -12.79
N HIS A 338 -21.43 -1.30 -12.82
CA HIS A 338 -21.53 0.03 -13.42
C HIS A 338 -20.69 1.06 -12.66
N THR A 339 -20.74 1.05 -11.32
CA THR A 339 -19.91 1.93 -10.48
C THR A 339 -18.42 1.70 -10.77
N ILE A 340 -17.96 0.43 -10.84
CA ILE A 340 -16.57 0.09 -11.15
C ILE A 340 -16.17 0.62 -12.53
N VAL A 341 -16.99 0.34 -13.56
CA VAL A 341 -16.69 0.79 -14.94
C VAL A 341 -16.62 2.30 -15.03
N ASN A 342 -17.57 3.00 -14.42
CA ASN A 342 -17.56 4.47 -14.39
C ASN A 342 -16.30 5.00 -13.68
N ALA A 343 -15.98 4.47 -12.48
CA ALA A 343 -14.83 4.91 -11.70
C ALA A 343 -13.51 4.75 -12.46
N VAL A 344 -13.27 3.59 -13.06
CA VAL A 344 -12.02 3.33 -13.78
C VAL A 344 -11.95 4.07 -15.13
N ALA A 345 -13.08 4.39 -15.74
CA ALA A 345 -13.10 5.23 -16.94
C ALA A 345 -12.74 6.68 -16.62
N ILE A 346 -13.20 7.21 -15.46
CA ILE A 346 -12.90 8.57 -15.00
C ILE A 346 -11.42 8.70 -14.61
N ASP A 347 -10.92 7.77 -13.78
CA ASP A 347 -9.57 7.84 -13.21
C ASP A 347 -8.71 6.64 -13.61
N SER A 348 -8.46 6.50 -14.90
CA SER A 348 -7.61 5.43 -15.44
C SER A 348 -6.17 5.87 -15.70
N GLY A 349 -5.76 7.03 -15.26
CA GLY A 349 -4.48 7.64 -15.66
C GLY A 349 -3.63 8.25 -14.59
N MET A 350 -4.00 8.20 -13.32
CA MET A 350 -3.22 8.80 -12.24
C MET A 350 -1.84 8.14 -12.12
N ILE A 351 -0.79 8.97 -12.19
CA ILE A 351 0.59 8.52 -12.14
C ILE A 351 1.06 8.33 -10.70
N CYS A 352 1.74 7.21 -10.43
CA CYS A 352 2.50 6.97 -9.21
C CYS A 352 3.98 7.35 -9.43
N ASP A 353 4.41 8.42 -8.80
CA ASP A 353 5.78 8.93 -8.81
C ASP A 353 6.43 8.82 -7.42
N GLY A 354 6.09 7.77 -6.65
CA GLY A 354 6.63 7.46 -5.33
C GLY A 354 5.81 7.99 -4.17
N ALA A 355 6.16 7.54 -2.96
CA ALA A 355 5.48 7.91 -1.73
C ALA A 355 5.92 9.32 -1.27
N LYS A 356 4.95 10.20 -0.98
CA LYS A 356 5.17 11.60 -0.58
C LYS A 356 3.87 12.29 -0.16
N ALA A 357 3.97 13.50 0.35
CA ALA A 357 2.83 14.29 0.84
C ALA A 357 1.67 14.40 -0.17
N SER A 358 1.97 14.54 -1.49
CA SER A 358 0.93 14.66 -2.52
C SER A 358 0.09 13.38 -2.71
N CYS A 359 0.45 12.25 -2.09
CA CYS A 359 -0.37 11.04 -2.10
C CYS A 359 -1.76 11.28 -1.51
N ALA A 360 -1.89 12.14 -0.48
CA ALA A 360 -3.17 12.49 0.13
C ALA A 360 -4.13 13.14 -0.89
N ALA A 361 -3.62 14.06 -1.73
CA ALA A 361 -4.42 14.69 -2.78
C ALA A 361 -4.81 13.69 -3.89
N LYS A 362 -3.92 12.79 -4.26
CA LYS A 362 -4.21 11.70 -5.21
C LYS A 362 -5.30 10.76 -4.68
N ILE A 363 -5.28 10.44 -3.39
CA ILE A 363 -6.33 9.65 -2.74
C ILE A 363 -7.68 10.37 -2.80
N ALA A 364 -7.70 11.67 -2.49
CA ALA A 364 -8.94 12.46 -2.58
C ALA A 364 -9.52 12.42 -4.01
N SER A 365 -8.67 12.54 -5.05
CA SER A 365 -9.10 12.46 -6.45
C SER A 365 -9.63 11.06 -6.80
N ALA A 366 -8.98 10.00 -6.35
CA ALA A 366 -9.40 8.63 -6.61
C ALA A 366 -10.76 8.30 -5.94
N VAL A 367 -10.95 8.75 -4.70
CA VAL A 367 -12.25 8.62 -4.00
C VAL A 367 -13.32 9.43 -4.71
N GLU A 368 -13.01 10.65 -5.18
CA GLU A 368 -13.93 11.47 -5.97
C GLU A 368 -14.39 10.76 -7.23
N ALA A 369 -13.44 10.22 -8.02
CA ALA A 369 -13.77 9.48 -9.24
C ALA A 369 -14.66 8.26 -8.95
N GLY A 370 -14.37 7.53 -7.87
CA GLY A 370 -15.20 6.42 -7.42
C GLY A 370 -16.62 6.84 -7.05
N LEU A 371 -16.75 7.86 -6.21
CA LEU A 371 -18.03 8.36 -5.75
C LEU A 371 -18.85 9.02 -6.89
N LEU A 372 -18.18 9.69 -7.84
CA LEU A 372 -18.85 10.18 -9.05
C LEU A 372 -19.39 9.01 -9.89
N GLY A 373 -18.60 7.93 -10.01
CA GLY A 373 -19.04 6.70 -10.70
C GLY A 373 -20.29 6.08 -10.07
N LEU A 374 -20.37 6.08 -8.73
CA LEU A 374 -21.55 5.68 -7.98
C LEU A 374 -22.74 6.64 -8.26
N GLN A 375 -22.54 7.95 -8.20
CA GLN A 375 -23.60 8.92 -8.47
C GLN A 375 -24.14 8.77 -9.90
N MET A 376 -23.28 8.57 -10.89
CA MET A 376 -23.71 8.28 -12.26
C MET A 376 -24.60 7.04 -12.31
N GLN A 377 -24.20 5.96 -11.64
CA GLN A 377 -25.01 4.74 -11.58
C GLN A 377 -26.37 4.98 -10.91
N MET A 378 -26.43 5.72 -9.80
CA MET A 378 -27.68 6.07 -9.11
C MET A 378 -28.63 6.92 -9.98
N HIS A 379 -28.09 7.66 -10.93
CA HIS A 379 -28.84 8.42 -11.95
C HIS A 379 -29.01 7.65 -13.28
N GLU A 380 -28.83 6.33 -13.26
CA GLU A 380 -28.95 5.46 -14.45
C GLU A 380 -28.03 5.86 -15.62
N SER A 381 -26.93 6.55 -15.30
CA SER A 381 -25.92 6.99 -16.28
C SER A 381 -24.67 6.13 -16.16
N GLN A 382 -24.10 5.76 -17.32
CA GLN A 382 -22.89 4.95 -17.37
C GLN A 382 -22.10 5.18 -18.65
N PHE A 383 -20.82 4.85 -18.62
CA PHE A 383 -20.00 4.68 -19.81
C PHE A 383 -20.25 3.29 -20.43
N TYR A 384 -20.28 3.22 -21.75
CA TYR A 384 -20.59 2.00 -22.48
C TYR A 384 -19.38 1.39 -23.16
N GLY A 385 -19.48 0.11 -23.49
CA GLY A 385 -18.46 -0.57 -24.30
C GLY A 385 -18.27 0.13 -25.64
N GLY A 386 -17.04 0.58 -25.90
CA GLY A 386 -16.68 1.43 -27.03
C GLY A 386 -16.25 2.84 -26.64
N ASP A 387 -16.47 3.25 -25.39
CA ASP A 387 -15.99 4.52 -24.86
C ASP A 387 -14.49 4.37 -24.46
N GLY A 388 -13.59 4.57 -25.41
CA GLY A 388 -12.16 4.45 -25.18
C GLY A 388 -11.74 3.04 -24.76
N ILE A 389 -11.19 2.92 -23.54
CA ILE A 389 -10.72 1.63 -22.98
C ILE A 389 -11.83 0.79 -22.35
N VAL A 390 -13.03 1.35 -22.20
CA VAL A 390 -14.20 0.64 -21.69
C VAL A 390 -14.71 -0.33 -22.74
N VAL A 391 -14.91 -1.57 -22.35
CA VAL A 391 -15.41 -2.64 -23.22
C VAL A 391 -16.61 -3.34 -22.57
N LYS A 392 -17.33 -4.15 -23.34
CA LYS A 392 -18.47 -4.91 -22.81
C LYS A 392 -18.03 -5.87 -21.71
N GLY A 393 -18.65 -5.73 -20.54
CA GLY A 393 -18.41 -6.54 -19.34
C GLY A 393 -17.34 -5.95 -18.43
N VAL A 394 -17.64 -5.91 -17.13
CA VAL A 394 -16.77 -5.32 -16.10
C VAL A 394 -15.40 -5.99 -16.03
N GLU A 395 -15.35 -7.32 -16.09
CA GLU A 395 -14.09 -8.08 -16.06
C GLU A 395 -13.16 -7.76 -17.25
N ASN A 396 -13.73 -7.55 -18.43
CA ASN A 396 -12.96 -7.18 -19.61
C ASN A 396 -12.39 -5.76 -19.48
N THR A 397 -13.16 -4.83 -18.92
CA THR A 397 -12.69 -3.46 -18.64
C THR A 397 -11.58 -3.49 -17.57
N ILE A 398 -11.73 -4.26 -16.50
CA ILE A 398 -10.70 -4.46 -15.47
C ILE A 398 -9.41 -5.00 -16.10
N ARG A 399 -9.53 -5.99 -17.00
CA ARG A 399 -8.36 -6.54 -17.72
C ARG A 399 -7.65 -5.50 -18.58
N ASN A 400 -8.40 -4.66 -19.30
CA ASN A 400 -7.83 -3.57 -20.09
C ASN A 400 -7.05 -2.57 -19.22
N ILE A 401 -7.58 -2.22 -18.04
CA ILE A 401 -6.87 -1.37 -17.07
C ILE A 401 -5.58 -2.05 -16.61
N GLY A 402 -5.65 -3.34 -16.27
CA GLY A 402 -4.48 -4.14 -15.87
C GLY A 402 -3.40 -4.16 -16.94
N THR A 403 -3.73 -4.51 -18.18
CA THR A 403 -2.80 -4.52 -19.32
C THR A 403 -2.17 -3.14 -19.56
N ARG A 404 -2.99 -2.10 -19.57
CA ARG A 404 -2.49 -0.73 -19.73
C ARG A 404 -1.52 -0.34 -18.60
N ALA A 405 -1.81 -0.72 -17.37
CA ALA A 405 -0.98 -0.38 -16.22
C ALA A 405 0.33 -1.20 -16.19
N SER A 406 0.25 -2.52 -16.45
CA SER A 406 1.41 -3.42 -16.37
C SER A 406 2.32 -3.33 -17.59
N GLU A 407 1.76 -3.14 -18.78
CA GLU A 407 2.52 -3.09 -20.04
C GLU A 407 2.69 -1.64 -20.54
N GLY A 408 1.58 -0.92 -20.68
CA GLY A 408 1.57 0.40 -21.32
C GLY A 408 2.29 1.49 -20.52
N MET A 409 2.43 1.34 -19.21
CA MET A 409 3.08 2.34 -18.36
C MET A 409 4.54 2.00 -18.00
N ARG A 410 5.15 0.96 -18.56
CA ARG A 410 6.55 0.59 -18.28
C ARG A 410 7.54 1.72 -18.63
N GLU A 411 7.39 2.33 -19.79
CA GLU A 411 8.28 3.44 -20.19
C GLU A 411 8.00 4.71 -19.37
N THR A 412 6.75 4.94 -18.97
CA THR A 412 6.39 6.02 -18.05
C THR A 412 7.09 5.82 -16.69
N ASP A 413 7.09 4.60 -16.15
CA ASP A 413 7.77 4.26 -14.91
C ASP A 413 9.29 4.48 -15.02
N ARG A 414 9.92 3.97 -16.07
CA ARG A 414 11.34 4.18 -16.36
C ARG A 414 11.71 5.66 -16.49
N THR A 415 10.85 6.45 -17.11
CA THR A 415 11.05 7.88 -17.28
C THR A 415 10.96 8.62 -15.94
N ILE A 416 9.94 8.32 -15.13
CA ILE A 416 9.79 8.87 -13.78
C ILE A 416 11.02 8.55 -12.94
N ILE A 417 11.46 7.28 -12.93
CA ILE A 417 12.65 6.85 -12.20
C ILE A 417 13.88 7.63 -12.64
N ARG A 418 14.10 7.79 -13.95
CA ARG A 418 15.23 8.59 -14.46
C ARG A 418 15.19 10.03 -13.97
N MET A 419 14.02 10.68 -14.03
CA MET A 419 13.84 12.05 -13.52
C MET A 419 14.13 12.17 -12.03
N MET A 420 13.77 11.15 -11.25
CA MET A 420 13.97 11.17 -9.80
C MET A 420 15.42 10.86 -9.38
N ILE A 421 16.13 10.05 -10.14
CA ILE A 421 17.53 9.66 -9.85
C ILE A 421 18.52 10.71 -10.37
N GLN A 422 18.20 11.41 -11.47
CA GLN A 422 19.02 12.51 -11.96
C GLN A 422 18.95 13.66 -10.94
N GLU A 423 20.01 13.83 -10.17
CA GLU A 423 20.23 15.06 -9.40
C GLU A 423 20.54 16.20 -10.40
N HIS A 424 19.75 17.27 -10.33
CA HIS A 424 19.99 18.50 -11.07
C HIS A 424 20.97 19.38 -10.31
#